data_a6e9c967718a19ea5cad8d15a04e53e2
#
_entry.id   a6e9c967718a19ea5cad8d15a04e53e2
#
_cell.length_a   1.000
_cell.length_b   1.000
_cell.length_c   1.000
_cell.angle_alpha   90.00
_cell.angle_beta   90.00
_cell.angle_gamma   90.00
#
_symmetry.space_group_name_H-M   'P 1'
#
loop_
_entity.id
_entity.type
_entity.pdbx_description
1 polymer ?
#
loop_
_entity_poly.entity_id
_entity_poly.type
_entity_poly.pdbx_seq_one_letter_code
_entity_poly.pdbx_strand_id
1 'polypeptide(L)'
;MAIEDILMGDETLFQNINAFNPDYMPENFNFRDSQMEGMAMCIRPAIQGGRPTNSVIMGSCATGKTTALKKVFELVERNTDKVVCCYINCQLHTTHFGIFSQIHKKLFGHQPPETGVPLSRVYEKIMKKLSDDNKALVVAFDDVNYLFQTKNANKVFYDILRAYEEFEGVRTGIFAILSDLEFRYALDKNVNTVFIPQDITFQPYTYSEIFSILSDRAKAGFYPGVISDEIIEEIANHTLEVGDLRVGIDLLRVCGNIAEANASRTITLDHLEEAVAKQGSIHLMETINSLNDIERTLLKAVVDSDEVLTAGELSKQFKEEANVSYATFNRTLEKLEFLRLVDTKFTGKGVRGNSREIILRFSPEDIKRCNL
;
A
#
# COMPACT_ATOMS: atom_id res chain seq x y z
N MET A 1 2.96 -37.18 12.38
CA MET A 1 3.55 -36.12 13.19
C MET A 1 2.47 -35.63 14.15
N ALA A 2 2.71 -35.71 15.46
CA ALA A 2 1.75 -35.18 16.44
C ALA A 2 1.73 -33.65 16.35
N ILE A 3 0.58 -33.02 16.61
CA ILE A 3 0.44 -31.56 16.63
C ILE A 3 1.49 -30.93 17.57
N GLU A 4 1.82 -31.62 18.66
CA GLU A 4 2.84 -31.21 19.61
C GLU A 4 4.26 -31.15 19.00
N ASP A 5 4.61 -32.08 18.09
CA ASP A 5 5.90 -32.11 17.39
C ASP A 5 6.03 -30.89 16.44
N ILE A 6 4.91 -30.47 15.84
CA ILE A 6 4.87 -29.28 14.98
C ILE A 6 5.02 -27.99 15.79
N LEU A 7 4.41 -27.94 16.97
CA LEU A 7 4.42 -26.75 17.83
C LEU A 7 5.70 -26.59 18.66
N MET A 8 6.41 -27.70 18.94
CA MET A 8 7.59 -27.76 19.82
C MET A 8 8.88 -28.12 19.08
N GLY A 9 8.87 -28.15 17.74
CA GLY A 9 10.07 -28.40 16.93
C GLY A 9 11.13 -27.32 17.18
N ASP A 10 12.29 -27.73 17.72
CA ASP A 10 13.40 -26.83 18.04
C ASP A 10 14.24 -26.43 16.80
N GLU A 11 14.09 -27.12 15.67
CA GLU A 11 14.83 -26.83 14.44
C GLU A 11 14.00 -25.88 13.55
N THR A 12 14.51 -24.68 13.33
CA THR A 12 13.91 -23.67 12.41
C THR A 12 14.97 -23.15 11.43
N LEU A 13 14.54 -22.82 10.23
CA LEU A 13 15.34 -22.14 9.21
C LEU A 13 15.44 -20.63 9.46
N PHE A 14 14.54 -20.10 10.31
CA PHE A 14 14.46 -18.68 10.57
C PHE A 14 15.31 -18.26 11.77
N GLN A 15 16.26 -17.38 11.51
CA GLN A 15 16.98 -16.66 12.58
C GLN A 15 16.06 -15.57 13.18
N ASN A 16 15.26 -14.90 12.34
CA ASN A 16 14.31 -13.90 12.75
C ASN A 16 13.15 -13.84 11.73
N ILE A 17 12.09 -14.58 11.98
CA ILE A 17 10.90 -14.61 11.10
C ILE A 17 10.24 -13.24 10.95
N ASN A 18 10.37 -12.35 11.95
CA ASN A 18 9.79 -11.01 11.90
C ASN A 18 10.43 -10.14 10.80
N ALA A 19 11.63 -10.48 10.30
CA ALA A 19 12.25 -9.78 9.19
C ALA A 19 11.39 -9.81 7.91
N PHE A 20 10.46 -10.74 7.80
CA PHE A 20 9.55 -10.88 6.66
C PHE A 20 8.17 -10.26 6.91
N ASN A 21 7.92 -9.68 8.07
CA ASN A 21 6.65 -9.02 8.37
C ASN A 21 6.53 -7.68 7.63
N PRO A 22 5.29 -7.27 7.24
CA PRO A 22 5.06 -5.99 6.56
C PRO A 22 5.44 -4.74 7.39
N ASP A 23 5.41 -4.84 8.70
CA ASP A 23 5.73 -3.75 9.65
C ASP A 23 7.19 -3.73 10.09
N TYR A 24 8.00 -4.69 9.66
CA TYR A 24 9.42 -4.72 9.98
C TYR A 24 10.17 -3.52 9.41
N MET A 25 10.85 -2.80 10.28
CA MET A 25 11.72 -1.68 9.92
C MET A 25 13.17 -2.16 9.75
N PRO A 26 13.70 -2.20 8.51
CA PRO A 26 15.06 -2.65 8.28
C PRO A 26 16.05 -1.64 8.88
N GLU A 27 17.18 -2.13 9.41
CA GLU A 27 18.27 -1.26 9.88
C GLU A 27 18.82 -0.43 8.72
N ASN A 28 19.14 -1.08 7.61
CA ASN A 28 19.56 -0.45 6.37
C ASN A 28 18.33 -0.24 5.47
N PHE A 29 18.03 1.01 5.18
CA PHE A 29 16.95 1.38 4.26
C PHE A 29 17.57 2.14 3.09
N ASN A 30 17.97 1.37 2.08
CA ASN A 30 18.69 1.85 0.91
C ASN A 30 17.72 2.34 -0.19
N PHE A 31 18.29 3.06 -1.18
CA PHE A 31 17.63 3.47 -2.43
C PHE A 31 16.52 4.54 -2.29
N ARG A 32 16.37 5.14 -1.11
CA ARG A 32 15.38 6.20 -0.86
C ARG A 32 15.98 7.43 -0.16
N ASP A 33 17.31 7.57 -0.19
CA ASP A 33 18.03 8.66 0.49
C ASP A 33 17.54 10.02 0.02
N SER A 34 17.40 10.25 -1.30
CA SER A 34 16.94 11.53 -1.87
C SER A 34 15.51 11.87 -1.44
N GLN A 35 14.62 10.87 -1.33
CA GLN A 35 13.25 11.07 -0.85
C GLN A 35 13.23 11.39 0.64
N MET A 36 14.05 10.71 1.43
CA MET A 36 14.20 10.96 2.87
C MET A 36 14.82 12.34 3.12
N GLU A 37 15.82 12.74 2.35
CA GLU A 37 16.39 14.10 2.39
C GLU A 37 15.32 15.14 2.04
N GLY A 38 14.51 14.92 1.00
CA GLY A 38 13.41 15.80 0.64
C GLY A 38 12.41 15.99 1.79
N MET A 39 12.01 14.90 2.47
CA MET A 39 11.15 14.96 3.65
C MET A 39 11.82 15.71 4.81
N ALA A 40 13.09 15.45 5.07
CA ALA A 40 13.85 16.13 6.12
C ALA A 40 13.98 17.64 5.85
N MET A 41 14.19 18.03 4.58
CA MET A 41 14.19 19.44 4.15
C MET A 41 12.85 20.13 4.41
N CYS A 42 11.72 19.42 4.25
CA CYS A 42 10.40 19.96 4.57
C CYS A 42 10.20 20.16 6.07
N ILE A 43 10.82 19.33 6.93
CA ILE A 43 10.71 19.43 8.40
C ILE A 43 11.70 20.45 8.97
N ARG A 44 12.86 20.63 8.35
CA ARG A 44 13.96 21.49 8.84
C ARG A 44 13.53 22.89 9.29
N PRO A 45 12.66 23.63 8.57
CA PRO A 45 12.20 24.95 9.03
C PRO A 45 11.56 24.90 10.42
N ALA A 46 10.81 23.82 10.74
CA ALA A 46 10.18 23.67 12.04
C ALA A 46 11.20 23.52 13.19
N ILE A 47 12.31 22.83 12.95
CA ILE A 47 13.42 22.70 13.91
C ILE A 47 14.06 24.07 14.19
N GLN A 48 14.07 24.95 13.19
CA GLN A 48 14.64 26.32 13.27
C GLN A 48 13.64 27.35 13.82
N GLY A 49 12.44 26.93 14.25
CA GLY A 49 11.41 27.81 14.79
C GLY A 49 10.44 28.38 13.76
N GLY A 50 10.54 27.98 12.50
CA GLY A 50 9.59 28.29 11.43
C GLY A 50 8.44 27.27 11.32
N ARG A 51 7.67 27.39 10.24
CA ARG A 51 6.64 26.41 9.89
C ARG A 51 7.24 25.29 9.04
N PRO A 52 6.85 24.03 9.24
CA PRO A 52 7.22 22.97 8.33
C PRO A 52 6.61 23.23 6.94
N THR A 53 7.32 22.84 5.89
CA THR A 53 6.80 22.85 4.52
C THR A 53 5.87 21.65 4.33
N ASN A 54 4.72 21.87 3.72
CA ASN A 54 3.83 20.76 3.37
C ASN A 54 4.46 19.91 2.27
N SER A 55 4.11 18.62 2.24
CA SER A 55 4.62 17.70 1.23
C SER A 55 3.53 16.77 0.71
N VAL A 56 3.61 16.44 -0.59
CA VAL A 56 2.86 15.35 -1.21
C VAL A 56 3.85 14.26 -1.60
N ILE A 57 3.68 13.08 -1.03
CA ILE A 57 4.52 11.90 -1.22
C ILE A 57 3.77 10.93 -2.13
N MET A 58 4.24 10.77 -3.37
CA MET A 58 3.56 10.01 -4.41
C MET A 58 4.39 8.83 -4.90
N GLY A 59 3.72 7.79 -5.35
CA GLY A 59 4.33 6.61 -5.99
C GLY A 59 3.40 5.41 -5.91
N SER A 60 3.62 4.41 -6.73
CA SER A 60 2.85 3.15 -6.71
C SER A 60 2.92 2.45 -5.34
N CYS A 61 2.09 1.43 -5.14
CA CYS A 61 2.14 0.61 -3.93
C CYS A 61 3.53 -0.02 -3.76
N ALA A 62 3.90 -0.33 -2.51
CA ALA A 62 5.15 -1.01 -2.14
C ALA A 62 6.47 -0.34 -2.59
N THR A 63 6.47 0.96 -2.91
CA THR A 63 7.68 1.73 -3.26
C THR A 63 8.45 2.27 -2.05
N GLY A 64 8.02 1.94 -0.83
CA GLY A 64 8.71 2.31 0.40
C GLY A 64 8.32 3.67 1.02
N LYS A 65 7.24 4.33 0.56
CA LYS A 65 6.77 5.64 1.06
C LYS A 65 6.58 5.68 2.57
N THR A 66 5.75 4.77 3.08
CA THR A 66 5.43 4.68 4.52
C THR A 66 6.65 4.37 5.37
N THR A 67 7.51 3.46 4.91
CA THR A 67 8.74 3.08 5.61
C THR A 67 9.73 4.25 5.68
N ALA A 68 9.95 4.94 4.56
CA ALA A 68 10.81 6.12 4.49
C ALA A 68 10.32 7.22 5.43
N LEU A 69 9.01 7.52 5.41
CA LEU A 69 8.41 8.51 6.29
C LEU A 69 8.62 8.16 7.77
N LYS A 70 8.30 6.92 8.18
CA LYS A 70 8.46 6.48 9.57
C LYS A 70 9.92 6.59 10.02
N LYS A 71 10.89 6.24 9.15
CA LYS A 71 12.31 6.43 9.45
C LYS A 71 12.70 7.90 9.63
N VAL A 72 12.23 8.77 8.74
CA VAL A 72 12.48 10.22 8.87
C VAL A 72 11.88 10.76 10.17
N PHE A 73 10.65 10.36 10.52
CA PHE A 73 10.01 10.77 11.76
C PHE A 73 10.77 10.29 12.99
N GLU A 74 11.21 9.03 13.00
CA GLU A 74 12.06 8.47 14.05
C GLU A 74 13.37 9.25 14.21
N LEU A 75 14.05 9.55 13.10
CA LEU A 75 15.28 10.34 13.10
C LEU A 75 15.05 11.76 13.64
N VAL A 76 13.95 12.41 13.25
CA VAL A 76 13.61 13.76 13.77
C VAL A 76 13.39 13.71 15.27
N GLU A 77 12.55 12.78 15.75
CA GLU A 77 12.21 12.67 17.18
C GLU A 77 13.40 12.27 18.08
N ARG A 78 14.37 11.51 17.53
CA ARG A 78 15.63 11.20 18.23
C ARG A 78 16.55 12.42 18.39
N ASN A 79 16.51 13.35 17.42
CA ASN A 79 17.47 14.46 17.36
C ASN A 79 16.91 15.78 17.93
N THR A 80 15.60 15.90 18.05
CA THR A 80 14.98 17.14 18.57
C THR A 80 13.62 16.88 19.22
N ASP A 81 13.32 17.66 20.23
CA ASP A 81 12.01 17.71 20.89
C ASP A 81 11.11 18.85 20.38
N LYS A 82 11.63 19.69 19.46
CA LYS A 82 10.92 20.84 18.91
C LYS A 82 9.83 20.51 17.90
N VAL A 83 9.83 19.28 17.35
CA VAL A 83 8.87 18.85 16.34
C VAL A 83 8.18 17.57 16.82
N VAL A 84 6.86 17.59 16.77
CA VAL A 84 6.03 16.40 17.01
C VAL A 84 5.64 15.83 15.66
N CYS A 85 6.04 14.60 15.39
CA CYS A 85 5.73 13.86 14.17
C CYS A 85 4.57 12.91 14.41
N CYS A 86 3.41 13.15 13.80
CA CYS A 86 2.21 12.32 13.97
C CYS A 86 1.90 11.58 12.68
N TYR A 87 2.00 10.25 12.68
CA TYR A 87 1.60 9.38 11.58
C TYR A 87 0.17 8.90 11.77
N ILE A 88 -0.67 9.03 10.74
CA ILE A 88 -2.08 8.61 10.74
C ILE A 88 -2.36 7.80 9.49
N ASN A 89 -2.79 6.55 9.65
CA ASN A 89 -3.33 5.74 8.58
C ASN A 89 -4.80 6.12 8.35
N CYS A 90 -5.11 6.64 7.17
CA CYS A 90 -6.44 7.13 6.81
C CYS A 90 -7.43 6.02 6.47
N GLN A 91 -7.00 4.78 6.27
CA GLN A 91 -7.90 3.63 6.18
C GLN A 91 -8.54 3.31 7.54
N LEU A 92 -7.77 3.48 8.62
CA LEU A 92 -8.21 3.19 9.99
C LEU A 92 -8.91 4.40 10.64
N HIS A 93 -8.49 5.61 10.32
CA HIS A 93 -8.96 6.85 10.94
C HIS A 93 -9.46 7.82 9.87
N THR A 94 -10.73 7.68 9.49
CA THR A 94 -11.39 8.50 8.45
C THR A 94 -12.18 9.68 9.00
N THR A 95 -12.53 9.65 10.29
CA THR A 95 -13.37 10.70 10.90
C THR A 95 -12.54 11.85 11.44
N HIS A 96 -13.10 13.06 11.40
CA HIS A 96 -12.47 14.25 11.94
C HIS A 96 -12.07 14.07 13.41
N PHE A 97 -12.98 13.54 14.25
CA PHE A 97 -12.68 13.25 15.65
C PHE A 97 -11.58 12.18 15.80
N GLY A 98 -11.63 11.12 15.01
CA GLY A 98 -10.61 10.05 15.05
C GLY A 98 -9.21 10.57 14.76
N ILE A 99 -9.06 11.45 13.77
CA ILE A 99 -7.78 12.07 13.41
C ILE A 99 -7.23 12.92 14.57
N PHE A 100 -8.03 13.84 15.11
CA PHE A 100 -7.59 14.66 16.23
C PHE A 100 -7.37 13.85 17.51
N SER A 101 -8.05 12.72 17.68
CA SER A 101 -7.79 11.77 18.77
C SER A 101 -6.39 11.12 18.64
N GLN A 102 -5.94 10.80 17.42
CA GLN A 102 -4.57 10.30 17.20
C GLN A 102 -3.51 11.38 17.49
N ILE A 103 -3.73 12.61 17.06
CA ILE A 103 -2.85 13.76 17.39
C ILE A 103 -2.81 13.99 18.91
N HIS A 104 -3.97 13.94 19.58
CA HIS A 104 -4.05 14.04 21.04
C HIS A 104 -3.26 12.91 21.70
N LYS A 105 -3.44 11.65 21.26
CA LYS A 105 -2.71 10.49 21.78
C LYS A 105 -1.19 10.67 21.64
N LYS A 106 -0.73 11.21 20.51
CA LYS A 106 0.69 11.46 20.26
C LYS A 106 1.26 12.52 21.23
N LEU A 107 0.51 13.58 21.54
CA LEU A 107 0.95 14.67 22.40
C LEU A 107 0.85 14.37 23.90
N PHE A 108 -0.19 13.64 24.31
CA PHE A 108 -0.52 13.42 25.73
C PHE A 108 -0.28 11.99 26.20
N GLY A 109 0.04 11.05 25.30
CA GLY A 109 0.25 9.63 25.61
C GLY A 109 -1.04 8.82 25.78
N HIS A 110 -2.21 9.45 25.76
CA HIS A 110 -3.53 8.78 25.90
C HIS A 110 -4.56 9.37 24.94
N GLN A 111 -5.58 8.60 24.59
CA GLN A 111 -6.71 9.10 23.78
C GLN A 111 -7.60 10.03 24.61
N PRO A 112 -8.28 11.02 23.99
CA PRO A 112 -9.32 11.78 24.65
C PRO A 112 -10.51 10.85 24.99
N PRO A 113 -11.39 11.22 25.94
CA PRO A 113 -12.62 10.47 26.20
C PRO A 113 -13.46 10.35 24.93
N GLU A 114 -13.97 9.16 24.65
CA GLU A 114 -14.77 8.88 23.44
C GLU A 114 -16.13 9.57 23.46
N THR A 115 -16.67 9.83 24.65
CA THR A 115 -17.99 10.43 24.84
C THR A 115 -17.91 11.65 25.77
N GLY A 116 -18.80 12.60 25.53
CA GLY A 116 -18.95 13.78 26.42
C GLY A 116 -17.95 14.92 26.19
N VAL A 117 -16.98 14.76 25.31
CA VAL A 117 -16.00 15.83 24.99
C VAL A 117 -16.17 16.24 23.52
N PRO A 118 -16.62 17.50 23.25
CA PRO A 118 -16.73 17.98 21.88
C PRO A 118 -15.34 18.12 21.23
N LEU A 119 -15.29 17.90 19.91
CA LEU A 119 -14.06 18.01 19.13
C LEU A 119 -13.35 19.36 19.34
N SER A 120 -14.08 20.45 19.45
CA SER A 120 -13.52 21.79 19.69
C SER A 120 -12.62 21.85 20.93
N ARG A 121 -12.98 21.14 22.00
CA ARG A 121 -12.15 21.05 23.21
C ARG A 121 -10.90 20.20 23.00
N VAL A 122 -11.00 19.12 22.26
CA VAL A 122 -9.84 18.28 21.90
C VAL A 122 -8.87 19.09 21.06
N TYR A 123 -9.38 19.78 20.05
CA TYR A 123 -8.62 20.66 19.17
C TYR A 123 -7.91 21.78 19.93
N GLU A 124 -8.67 22.56 20.76
CA GLU A 124 -8.12 23.62 21.58
C GLU A 124 -7.01 23.13 22.51
N LYS A 125 -7.20 21.96 23.15
CA LYS A 125 -6.21 21.37 24.04
C LYS A 125 -4.92 20.99 23.30
N ILE A 126 -5.03 20.44 22.08
CA ILE A 126 -3.88 20.13 21.21
C ILE A 126 -3.12 21.40 20.87
N MET A 127 -3.83 22.42 20.36
CA MET A 127 -3.19 23.65 19.85
C MET A 127 -2.55 24.46 20.99
N LYS A 128 -3.19 24.56 22.16
CA LYS A 128 -2.60 25.16 23.36
C LYS A 128 -1.32 24.43 23.79
N LYS A 129 -1.35 23.10 23.83
CA LYS A 129 -0.17 22.31 24.19
C LYS A 129 1.01 22.56 23.25
N LEU A 130 0.76 22.65 21.92
CA LEU A 130 1.79 22.95 20.93
C LEU A 130 2.36 24.37 21.11
N SER A 131 1.49 25.34 21.40
CA SER A 131 1.89 26.73 21.67
C SER A 131 2.70 26.84 22.97
N ASP A 132 2.21 26.28 24.07
CA ASP A 132 2.84 26.32 25.41
C ASP A 132 4.22 25.64 25.39
N ASP A 133 4.35 24.50 24.72
CA ASP A 133 5.61 23.77 24.57
C ASP A 133 6.53 24.36 23.49
N ASN A 134 6.05 25.35 22.73
CA ASN A 134 6.75 25.92 21.56
C ASN A 134 7.17 24.86 20.53
N LYS A 135 6.32 23.85 20.30
CA LYS A 135 6.58 22.74 19.36
C LYS A 135 5.83 22.93 18.05
N ALA A 136 6.44 22.50 16.97
CA ALA A 136 5.77 22.37 15.69
C ALA A 136 5.15 20.99 15.54
N LEU A 137 4.05 20.87 14.79
CA LEU A 137 3.38 19.62 14.49
C LEU A 137 3.51 19.31 13.00
N VAL A 138 4.00 18.13 12.68
CA VAL A 138 3.95 17.55 11.32
C VAL A 138 3.02 16.35 11.36
N VAL A 139 1.92 16.42 10.60
CA VAL A 139 0.96 15.31 10.49
C VAL A 139 1.14 14.64 9.14
N ALA A 140 1.44 13.37 9.15
CA ALA A 140 1.48 12.55 7.94
C ALA A 140 0.20 11.73 7.82
N PHE A 141 -0.50 11.92 6.73
CA PHE A 141 -1.70 11.18 6.34
C PHE A 141 -1.31 10.12 5.32
N ASP A 142 -1.28 8.86 5.73
CA ASP A 142 -1.05 7.74 4.83
C ASP A 142 -2.37 7.28 4.23
N ASP A 143 -2.36 6.92 2.93
CA ASP A 143 -3.54 6.59 2.15
C ASP A 143 -4.63 7.68 2.23
N VAL A 144 -4.23 8.92 2.03
CA VAL A 144 -5.10 10.10 2.20
C VAL A 144 -6.33 10.11 1.29
N ASN A 145 -6.35 9.33 0.21
CA ASN A 145 -7.50 9.12 -0.66
C ASN A 145 -8.77 8.69 0.11
N TYR A 146 -8.62 7.93 1.22
CA TYR A 146 -9.77 7.55 2.08
C TYR A 146 -10.43 8.75 2.77
N LEU A 147 -9.66 9.79 3.11
CA LEU A 147 -10.23 11.03 3.65
C LEU A 147 -11.06 11.81 2.62
N PHE A 148 -10.69 11.71 1.34
CA PHE A 148 -11.47 12.33 0.26
C PHE A 148 -12.79 11.62 0.03
N GLN A 149 -12.77 10.29 0.04
CA GLN A 149 -14.00 9.49 -0.09
C GLN A 149 -15.02 9.83 1.01
N THR A 150 -14.57 10.09 2.22
CA THR A 150 -15.43 10.48 3.36
C THR A 150 -15.73 11.97 3.43
N LYS A 151 -15.22 12.79 2.49
CA LYS A 151 -15.36 14.26 2.43
C LYS A 151 -14.78 15.00 3.65
N ASN A 152 -13.98 14.36 4.47
CA ASN A 152 -13.38 14.95 5.67
C ASN A 152 -12.06 15.68 5.38
N ALA A 153 -11.40 15.40 4.27
CA ALA A 153 -10.05 15.90 3.97
C ALA A 153 -9.95 17.42 4.03
N ASN A 154 -10.86 18.13 3.35
CA ASN A 154 -10.81 19.59 3.31
C ASN A 154 -10.91 20.22 4.70
N LYS A 155 -11.81 19.72 5.54
CA LYS A 155 -12.01 20.25 6.89
C LYS A 155 -10.82 19.95 7.80
N VAL A 156 -10.28 18.72 7.75
CA VAL A 156 -9.10 18.32 8.52
C VAL A 156 -7.88 19.15 8.13
N PHE A 157 -7.63 19.30 6.84
CA PHE A 157 -6.51 20.10 6.33
C PHE A 157 -6.65 21.56 6.70
N TYR A 158 -7.86 22.12 6.55
CA TYR A 158 -8.15 23.48 6.92
C TYR A 158 -7.84 23.75 8.41
N ASP A 159 -8.37 22.93 9.30
CA ASP A 159 -8.21 23.09 10.73
C ASP A 159 -6.73 22.96 11.18
N ILE A 160 -5.96 22.06 10.54
CA ILE A 160 -4.54 21.92 10.85
C ILE A 160 -3.74 23.10 10.31
N LEU A 161 -3.93 23.46 9.04
CA LEU A 161 -3.08 24.43 8.36
C LEU A 161 -3.38 25.88 8.75
N ARG A 162 -4.60 26.18 9.24
CA ARG A 162 -5.01 27.51 9.70
C ARG A 162 -5.09 27.65 11.22
N ALA A 163 -4.61 26.66 11.97
CA ALA A 163 -4.58 26.72 13.43
C ALA A 163 -3.90 28.00 13.97
N TYR A 164 -2.94 28.54 13.22
CA TYR A 164 -2.24 29.77 13.59
C TYR A 164 -3.12 31.03 13.59
N GLU A 165 -4.28 31.00 12.97
CA GLU A 165 -5.21 32.13 12.96
C GLU A 165 -5.89 32.32 14.33
N GLU A 166 -6.07 31.22 15.07
CA GLU A 166 -6.70 31.21 16.40
C GLU A 166 -5.69 31.05 17.55
N PHE A 167 -4.55 30.38 17.29
CA PHE A 167 -3.57 30.03 18.33
C PHE A 167 -2.20 30.57 17.95
N GLU A 168 -1.80 31.62 18.68
CA GLU A 168 -0.51 32.26 18.47
C GLU A 168 0.65 31.28 18.70
N GLY A 169 1.66 31.32 17.84
CA GLY A 169 2.86 30.49 17.95
C GLY A 169 2.68 29.05 17.43
N VAL A 170 1.47 28.62 17.08
CA VAL A 170 1.24 27.28 16.52
C VAL A 170 1.79 27.19 15.11
N ARG A 171 2.54 26.12 14.86
CA ARG A 171 3.22 25.83 13.61
C ARG A 171 2.92 24.40 13.19
N THR A 172 2.23 24.25 12.08
CA THR A 172 1.78 22.95 11.58
C THR A 172 2.16 22.76 10.12
N GLY A 173 2.32 21.50 9.72
CA GLY A 173 2.50 21.09 8.34
C GLY A 173 1.90 19.70 8.11
N ILE A 174 1.58 19.42 6.85
CA ILE A 174 0.94 18.19 6.42
C ILE A 174 1.82 17.48 5.40
N PHE A 175 2.02 16.19 5.60
CA PHE A 175 2.58 15.26 4.63
C PHE A 175 1.46 14.34 4.16
N ALA A 176 1.07 14.44 2.90
CA ALA A 176 0.01 13.62 2.30
C ALA A 176 0.63 12.52 1.46
N ILE A 177 0.39 11.25 1.82
CA ILE A 177 0.89 10.08 1.09
C ILE A 177 -0.25 9.50 0.27
N LEU A 178 0.03 9.27 -1.02
CA LEU A 178 -0.94 8.71 -1.95
C LEU A 178 -0.28 7.89 -3.06
N SER A 179 -1.10 7.03 -3.63
CA SER A 179 -0.70 6.19 -4.76
C SER A 179 -1.20 6.75 -6.11
N ASP A 180 -2.03 7.81 -6.08
CA ASP A 180 -2.68 8.39 -7.25
C ASP A 180 -2.39 9.90 -7.39
N LEU A 181 -2.30 10.37 -8.64
CA LEU A 181 -1.98 11.76 -9.01
C LEU A 181 -3.21 12.70 -8.98
N GLU A 182 -4.42 12.19 -8.92
CA GLU A 182 -5.66 12.99 -8.99
C GLU A 182 -5.98 13.78 -7.71
N PHE A 183 -5.22 13.57 -6.67
CA PHE A 183 -5.38 14.18 -5.35
C PHE A 183 -5.55 15.70 -5.35
N ARG A 184 -4.74 16.44 -6.12
CA ARG A 184 -4.73 17.92 -6.08
C ARG A 184 -6.02 18.57 -6.55
N TYR A 185 -6.79 17.86 -7.38
CA TYR A 185 -8.04 18.38 -7.93
C TYR A 185 -9.23 18.24 -6.97
N ALA A 186 -9.05 17.49 -5.88
CA ALA A 186 -10.10 17.24 -4.91
C ALA A 186 -10.09 18.21 -3.71
N LEU A 187 -9.11 19.09 -3.59
CA LEU A 187 -9.03 20.09 -2.51
C LEU A 187 -9.80 21.37 -2.86
N ASP A 188 -10.53 21.90 -1.86
CA ASP A 188 -11.19 23.19 -1.96
C ASP A 188 -10.22 24.33 -2.14
N LYS A 189 -10.63 25.42 -2.82
CA LYS A 189 -9.79 26.61 -3.04
C LYS A 189 -9.18 27.15 -1.75
N ASN A 190 -9.94 27.18 -0.66
CA ASN A 190 -9.49 27.70 0.63
C ASN A 190 -8.36 26.88 1.26
N VAL A 191 -8.34 25.56 1.00
CA VAL A 191 -7.28 24.65 1.45
C VAL A 191 -6.08 24.77 0.51
N ASN A 192 -6.29 24.80 -0.79
CA ASN A 192 -5.23 24.94 -1.78
C ASN A 192 -4.39 26.21 -1.61
N THR A 193 -4.95 27.29 -1.08
CA THR A 193 -4.20 28.54 -0.83
C THR A 193 -3.16 28.43 0.28
N VAL A 194 -3.34 27.50 1.21
CA VAL A 194 -2.45 27.25 2.37
C VAL A 194 -1.69 25.95 2.26
N PHE A 195 -2.24 24.95 1.55
CA PHE A 195 -1.56 23.71 1.24
C PHE A 195 -0.76 23.86 -0.07
N ILE A 196 0.43 24.42 0.05
CA ILE A 196 1.39 24.55 -1.06
C ILE A 196 2.48 23.50 -0.82
N PRO A 197 2.29 22.25 -1.31
CA PRO A 197 3.20 21.18 -0.98
C PRO A 197 4.41 21.12 -1.91
N GLN A 198 5.51 20.58 -1.38
CA GLN A 198 6.61 20.04 -2.16
C GLN A 198 6.29 18.62 -2.60
N ASP A 199 6.52 18.29 -3.86
CA ASP A 199 6.34 16.95 -4.40
C ASP A 199 7.56 16.09 -4.14
N ILE A 200 7.32 14.88 -3.59
CA ILE A 200 8.33 13.85 -3.38
C ILE A 200 7.84 12.58 -4.06
N THR A 201 8.50 12.18 -5.15
CA THR A 201 8.08 11.04 -5.96
C THR A 201 8.93 9.81 -5.65
N PHE A 202 8.25 8.69 -5.41
CA PHE A 202 8.83 7.38 -5.23
C PHE A 202 8.64 6.56 -6.51
N GLN A 203 9.72 6.35 -7.24
CA GLN A 203 9.71 5.48 -8.41
C GLN A 203 9.63 4.01 -7.99
N PRO A 204 9.04 3.12 -8.83
CA PRO A 204 9.16 1.68 -8.63
C PRO A 204 10.62 1.26 -8.46
N TYR A 205 10.86 0.21 -7.69
CA TYR A 205 12.20 -0.36 -7.56
C TYR A 205 12.64 -1.04 -8.85
N THR A 206 13.91 -0.88 -9.20
CA THR A 206 14.58 -1.63 -10.28
C THR A 206 14.86 -3.06 -9.84
N TYR A 207 15.13 -3.96 -10.79
CA TYR A 207 15.53 -5.34 -10.48
C TYR A 207 16.70 -5.41 -9.46
N SER A 208 17.75 -4.63 -9.68
CA SER A 208 18.92 -4.63 -8.79
C SER A 208 18.60 -4.15 -7.37
N GLU A 209 17.70 -3.18 -7.23
CA GLU A 209 17.23 -2.71 -5.93
C GLU A 209 16.36 -3.76 -5.24
N ILE A 210 15.45 -4.42 -5.97
CA ILE A 210 14.62 -5.52 -5.46
C ILE A 210 15.50 -6.66 -4.97
N PHE A 211 16.46 -7.11 -5.79
CA PHE A 211 17.39 -8.18 -5.42
C PHE A 211 18.18 -7.83 -4.15
N SER A 212 18.72 -6.62 -4.07
CA SER A 212 19.46 -6.16 -2.88
C SER A 212 18.58 -6.14 -1.62
N ILE A 213 17.34 -5.63 -1.72
CA ILE A 213 16.41 -5.58 -0.60
C ILE A 213 16.01 -6.99 -0.14
N LEU A 214 15.73 -7.90 -1.09
CA LEU A 214 15.39 -9.30 -0.76
C LEU A 214 16.57 -10.03 -0.15
N SER A 215 17.79 -9.80 -0.63
CA SER A 215 19.03 -10.36 -0.06
C SER A 215 19.25 -9.88 1.38
N ASP A 216 19.04 -8.59 1.65
CA ASP A 216 19.17 -8.04 3.01
C ASP A 216 18.08 -8.62 3.94
N ARG A 217 16.86 -8.82 3.43
CA ARG A 217 15.78 -9.48 4.17
C ARG A 217 16.08 -10.94 4.46
N ALA A 218 16.60 -11.68 3.45
CA ALA A 218 16.98 -13.07 3.62
C ALA A 218 18.10 -13.23 4.67
N LYS A 219 19.14 -12.37 4.63
CA LYS A 219 20.21 -12.35 5.63
C LYS A 219 19.73 -12.02 7.04
N ALA A 220 18.73 -11.14 7.17
CA ALA A 220 18.16 -10.80 8.46
C ALA A 220 17.20 -11.86 9.00
N GLY A 221 16.54 -12.61 8.11
CA GLY A 221 15.47 -13.54 8.45
C GLY A 221 15.90 -14.99 8.56
N PHE A 222 16.83 -15.46 7.75
CA PHE A 222 17.30 -16.85 7.72
C PHE A 222 18.67 -17.05 8.35
N TYR A 223 18.94 -18.28 8.80
CA TYR A 223 20.31 -18.69 9.11
C TYR A 223 21.19 -18.74 7.85
N PRO A 224 22.50 -18.52 7.96
CA PRO A 224 23.42 -18.59 6.83
C PRO A 224 23.34 -19.94 6.09
N GLY A 225 23.26 -19.90 4.76
CA GLY A 225 23.23 -21.09 3.89
C GLY A 225 21.84 -21.71 3.68
N VAL A 226 20.77 -21.13 4.25
CA VAL A 226 19.39 -21.60 4.06
C VAL A 226 18.88 -21.32 2.65
N ILE A 227 19.22 -20.18 2.07
CA ILE A 227 18.78 -19.75 0.73
C ILE A 227 20.00 -19.33 -0.10
N SER A 228 20.03 -19.71 -1.37
CA SER A 228 21.07 -19.30 -2.32
C SER A 228 20.68 -18.00 -3.05
N ASP A 229 21.68 -17.30 -3.59
CA ASP A 229 21.47 -16.09 -4.36
C ASP A 229 20.63 -16.37 -5.63
N GLU A 230 20.77 -17.57 -6.25
CA GLU A 230 19.98 -17.98 -7.42
C GLU A 230 18.46 -18.01 -7.13
N ILE A 231 18.07 -18.47 -5.95
CA ILE A 231 16.65 -18.48 -5.55
C ILE A 231 16.16 -17.06 -5.27
N ILE A 232 17.02 -16.21 -4.68
CA ILE A 232 16.69 -14.80 -4.46
C ILE A 232 16.54 -14.07 -5.80
N GLU A 233 17.33 -14.40 -6.81
CA GLU A 233 17.21 -13.86 -8.18
C GLU A 233 15.86 -14.23 -8.80
N GLU A 234 15.43 -15.47 -8.67
CA GLU A 234 14.12 -15.91 -9.18
C GLU A 234 12.95 -15.23 -8.45
N ILE A 235 13.05 -15.08 -7.13
CA ILE A 235 12.06 -14.30 -6.35
C ILE A 235 12.06 -12.83 -6.79
N ALA A 236 13.23 -12.25 -7.08
CA ALA A 236 13.33 -10.86 -7.55
C ALA A 236 12.72 -10.67 -8.95
N ASN A 237 12.92 -11.63 -9.87
CA ASN A 237 12.29 -11.64 -11.18
C ASN A 237 10.76 -11.66 -11.05
N HIS A 238 10.22 -12.60 -10.27
CA HIS A 238 8.78 -12.69 -10.01
C HIS A 238 8.23 -11.41 -9.36
N THR A 239 8.96 -10.84 -8.39
CA THR A 239 8.60 -9.59 -7.71
C THR A 239 8.54 -8.40 -8.68
N LEU A 240 9.48 -8.33 -9.62
CA LEU A 240 9.51 -7.29 -10.64
C LEU A 240 8.31 -7.40 -11.60
N GLU A 241 7.95 -8.62 -12.01
CA GLU A 241 6.79 -8.88 -12.88
C GLU A 241 5.48 -8.47 -12.20
N VAL A 242 5.32 -8.80 -10.92
CA VAL A 242 4.13 -8.42 -10.13
C VAL A 242 4.12 -6.91 -9.85
N GLY A 243 5.30 -6.29 -9.68
CA GLY A 243 5.45 -4.87 -9.37
C GLY A 243 5.17 -4.50 -7.91
N ASP A 244 5.19 -5.47 -6.98
CA ASP A 244 4.98 -5.24 -5.55
C ASP A 244 6.06 -5.97 -4.72
N LEU A 245 6.96 -5.19 -4.09
CA LEU A 245 8.05 -5.72 -3.27
C LEU A 245 7.57 -6.60 -2.09
N ARG A 246 6.36 -6.35 -1.57
CA ARG A 246 5.79 -7.13 -0.47
C ARG A 246 5.56 -8.58 -0.87
N VAL A 247 5.25 -8.82 -2.16
CA VAL A 247 5.10 -10.18 -2.72
C VAL A 247 6.41 -10.95 -2.60
N GLY A 248 7.55 -10.33 -2.96
CA GLY A 248 8.85 -10.97 -2.85
C GLY A 248 9.26 -11.27 -1.40
N ILE A 249 8.98 -10.32 -0.48
CA ILE A 249 9.26 -10.52 0.95
C ILE A 249 8.40 -11.65 1.52
N ASP A 250 7.12 -11.72 1.12
CA ASP A 250 6.23 -12.81 1.54
C ASP A 250 6.65 -14.15 0.95
N LEU A 251 7.11 -14.19 -0.31
CA LEU A 251 7.66 -15.41 -0.92
C LEU A 251 8.85 -15.96 -0.15
N LEU A 252 9.78 -15.13 0.33
CA LEU A 252 10.86 -15.59 1.19
C LEU A 252 10.32 -16.33 2.40
N ARG A 253 9.34 -15.75 3.10
CA ARG A 253 8.70 -16.35 4.29
C ARG A 253 7.99 -17.65 3.96
N VAL A 254 7.21 -17.68 2.87
CA VAL A 254 6.44 -18.86 2.47
C VAL A 254 7.36 -20.00 2.04
N CYS A 255 8.43 -19.71 1.28
CA CYS A 255 9.44 -20.71 0.91
C CYS A 255 10.13 -21.33 2.14
N GLY A 256 10.46 -20.53 3.15
CA GLY A 256 10.99 -21.01 4.41
C GLY A 256 10.03 -21.97 5.12
N ASN A 257 8.76 -21.59 5.24
CA ASN A 257 7.74 -22.43 5.86
C ASN A 257 7.52 -23.76 5.10
N ILE A 258 7.55 -23.74 3.76
CA ILE A 258 7.42 -24.95 2.93
C ILE A 258 8.64 -25.85 3.13
N ALA A 259 9.85 -25.28 3.14
CA ALA A 259 11.08 -26.03 3.37
C ALA A 259 11.08 -26.72 4.76
N GLU A 260 10.66 -26.02 5.82
CA GLU A 260 10.47 -26.61 7.16
C GLU A 260 9.44 -27.75 7.16
N ALA A 261 8.28 -27.55 6.52
CA ALA A 261 7.24 -28.57 6.41
C ALA A 261 7.75 -29.83 5.67
N ASN A 262 8.68 -29.67 4.74
CA ASN A 262 9.34 -30.76 4.01
C ASN A 262 10.59 -31.30 4.71
N ALA A 263 10.85 -30.88 5.96
CA ALA A 263 12.05 -31.22 6.72
C ALA A 263 13.37 -30.96 5.94
N SER A 264 13.37 -29.96 5.09
CA SER A 264 14.54 -29.51 4.32
C SER A 264 15.33 -28.48 5.12
N ARG A 265 16.66 -28.54 5.04
CA ARG A 265 17.56 -27.55 5.66
C ARG A 265 17.86 -26.35 4.76
N THR A 266 17.44 -26.42 3.50
CA THR A 266 17.68 -25.39 2.49
C THR A 266 16.43 -25.16 1.67
N ILE A 267 16.23 -23.93 1.20
CA ILE A 267 15.18 -23.57 0.26
C ILE A 267 15.63 -23.97 -1.15
N THR A 268 14.77 -24.66 -1.91
CA THR A 268 15.03 -25.12 -3.27
C THR A 268 14.06 -24.46 -4.26
N LEU A 269 14.31 -24.62 -5.56
CA LEU A 269 13.40 -24.13 -6.60
C LEU A 269 12.00 -24.76 -6.51
N ASP A 270 11.91 -26.04 -6.15
CA ASP A 270 10.61 -26.72 -5.96
C ASP A 270 9.78 -26.03 -4.86
N HIS A 271 10.44 -25.59 -3.76
CA HIS A 271 9.76 -24.83 -2.70
C HIS A 271 9.28 -23.46 -3.19
N LEU A 272 10.03 -22.81 -4.07
CA LEU A 272 9.62 -21.54 -4.68
C LEU A 272 8.45 -21.73 -5.63
N GLU A 273 8.47 -22.73 -6.50
CA GLU A 273 7.35 -23.05 -7.39
C GLU A 273 6.05 -23.31 -6.60
N GLU A 274 6.14 -24.10 -5.53
CA GLU A 274 5.00 -24.35 -4.64
C GLU A 274 4.51 -23.05 -3.95
N ALA A 275 5.43 -22.17 -3.52
CA ALA A 275 5.10 -20.90 -2.89
C ALA A 275 4.39 -19.95 -3.86
N VAL A 276 4.89 -19.82 -5.08
CA VAL A 276 4.29 -19.00 -6.15
C VAL A 276 2.89 -19.51 -6.49
N ALA A 277 2.73 -20.82 -6.64
CA ALA A 277 1.43 -21.43 -6.92
C ALA A 277 0.40 -21.15 -5.80
N LYS A 278 0.81 -21.28 -4.52
CA LYS A 278 -0.04 -20.98 -3.37
C LYS A 278 -0.43 -19.49 -3.32
N GLN A 279 0.53 -18.59 -3.53
CA GLN A 279 0.29 -17.15 -3.51
C GLN A 279 -0.62 -16.70 -4.66
N GLY A 280 -0.40 -17.23 -5.87
CA GLY A 280 -1.26 -16.99 -7.03
C GLY A 280 -2.70 -17.41 -6.79
N SER A 281 -2.91 -18.57 -6.16
CA SER A 281 -4.26 -19.06 -5.83
C SER A 281 -4.98 -18.19 -4.81
N ILE A 282 -4.28 -17.70 -3.78
CA ILE A 282 -4.86 -16.81 -2.74
C ILE A 282 -5.24 -15.47 -3.38
N HIS A 283 -4.35 -14.86 -4.13
CA HIS A 283 -4.61 -13.59 -4.80
C HIS A 283 -5.77 -13.69 -5.81
N LEU A 284 -5.83 -14.77 -6.57
CA LEU A 284 -6.94 -15.04 -7.48
C LEU A 284 -8.27 -15.14 -6.72
N MET A 285 -8.31 -15.87 -5.61
CA MET A 285 -9.50 -16.03 -4.79
C MET A 285 -9.98 -14.68 -4.20
N GLU A 286 -9.06 -13.87 -3.66
CA GLU A 286 -9.38 -12.54 -3.13
C GLU A 286 -9.91 -11.62 -4.23
N THR A 287 -9.27 -11.64 -5.41
CA THR A 287 -9.68 -10.83 -6.57
C THR A 287 -11.08 -11.22 -7.03
N ILE A 288 -11.36 -12.52 -7.17
CA ILE A 288 -12.69 -13.01 -7.56
C ILE A 288 -13.75 -12.67 -6.50
N ASN A 289 -13.41 -12.75 -5.21
CA ASN A 289 -14.32 -12.38 -4.12
C ASN A 289 -14.65 -10.88 -4.10
N SER A 290 -13.78 -10.03 -4.61
CA SER A 290 -14.01 -8.58 -4.71
C SER A 290 -14.92 -8.17 -5.86
N LEU A 291 -15.19 -9.08 -6.83
CA LEU A 291 -16.03 -8.80 -7.98
C LEU A 291 -17.50 -8.69 -7.59
N ASN A 292 -18.21 -7.73 -8.19
CA ASN A 292 -19.67 -7.65 -8.10
C ASN A 292 -20.34 -8.68 -9.05
N ASP A 293 -21.67 -8.83 -8.94
CA ASP A 293 -22.42 -9.84 -9.70
C ASP A 293 -22.27 -9.69 -11.23
N ILE A 294 -22.22 -8.45 -11.75
CA ILE A 294 -22.05 -8.18 -13.18
C ILE A 294 -20.64 -8.59 -13.64
N GLU A 295 -19.63 -8.28 -12.85
CA GLU A 295 -18.23 -8.63 -13.13
C GLU A 295 -18.00 -10.13 -13.06
N ARG A 296 -18.60 -10.82 -12.08
CA ARG A 296 -18.58 -12.28 -11.97
C ARG A 296 -19.27 -12.94 -13.16
N THR A 297 -20.43 -12.44 -13.59
CA THR A 297 -21.14 -12.97 -14.77
C THR A 297 -20.30 -12.84 -16.03
N LEU A 298 -19.63 -11.70 -16.24
CA LEU A 298 -18.74 -11.52 -17.38
C LEU A 298 -17.52 -12.46 -17.33
N LEU A 299 -16.86 -12.57 -16.17
CA LEU A 299 -15.74 -13.50 -16.01
C LEU A 299 -16.17 -14.94 -16.25
N LYS A 300 -17.34 -15.34 -15.75
CA LYS A 300 -17.90 -16.67 -15.94
C LYS A 300 -18.16 -16.97 -17.42
N ALA A 301 -18.71 -16.02 -18.18
CA ALA A 301 -18.92 -16.17 -19.63
C ALA A 301 -17.59 -16.39 -20.38
N VAL A 302 -16.50 -15.76 -19.93
CA VAL A 302 -15.16 -15.98 -20.51
C VAL A 302 -14.60 -17.37 -20.12
N VAL A 303 -14.78 -17.78 -18.86
CA VAL A 303 -14.26 -19.06 -18.32
C VAL A 303 -14.98 -20.28 -18.91
N ASP A 304 -16.28 -20.14 -19.20
CA ASP A 304 -17.10 -21.23 -19.73
C ASP A 304 -17.03 -21.31 -21.26
N SER A 305 -16.29 -20.43 -21.93
CA SER A 305 -16.05 -20.47 -23.36
C SER A 305 -14.90 -21.43 -23.70
N ASP A 306 -15.15 -22.38 -24.57
CA ASP A 306 -14.13 -23.32 -25.07
C ASP A 306 -13.20 -22.71 -26.14
N GLU A 307 -13.52 -21.50 -26.64
CA GLU A 307 -12.77 -20.80 -27.68
C GLU A 307 -12.40 -19.36 -27.20
N VAL A 308 -11.34 -18.82 -27.82
CA VAL A 308 -10.96 -17.41 -27.59
C VAL A 308 -12.04 -16.52 -28.20
N LEU A 309 -12.82 -15.86 -27.35
CA LEU A 309 -13.89 -14.96 -27.74
C LEU A 309 -13.36 -13.59 -28.13
N THR A 310 -13.95 -13.01 -29.18
CA THR A 310 -13.79 -11.59 -29.45
C THR A 310 -14.70 -10.77 -28.53
N ALA A 311 -14.28 -9.54 -28.22
CA ALA A 311 -15.10 -8.62 -27.40
C ALA A 311 -16.51 -8.39 -28.00
N GLY A 312 -16.65 -8.49 -29.33
CA GLY A 312 -17.95 -8.37 -30.04
C GLY A 312 -18.87 -9.55 -29.79
N GLU A 313 -18.35 -10.78 -29.81
CA GLU A 313 -19.08 -12.00 -29.53
C GLU A 313 -19.48 -12.08 -28.05
N LEU A 314 -18.52 -11.88 -27.17
CA LEU A 314 -18.76 -11.86 -25.73
C LEU A 314 -19.80 -10.78 -25.33
N SER A 315 -19.76 -9.60 -25.96
CA SER A 315 -20.73 -8.54 -25.69
C SER A 315 -22.17 -8.93 -26.08
N LYS A 316 -22.36 -9.74 -27.15
CA LYS A 316 -23.68 -10.24 -27.53
C LYS A 316 -24.22 -11.24 -26.51
N GLN A 317 -23.38 -12.23 -26.12
CA GLN A 317 -23.75 -13.22 -25.10
C GLN A 317 -24.07 -12.55 -23.77
N PHE A 318 -23.23 -11.64 -23.34
CA PHE A 318 -23.40 -10.93 -22.06
C PHE A 318 -24.63 -10.02 -22.03
N LYS A 319 -25.02 -9.45 -23.18
CA LYS A 319 -26.24 -8.66 -23.27
C LYS A 319 -27.50 -9.52 -23.11
N GLU A 320 -27.47 -10.75 -23.59
CA GLU A 320 -28.59 -11.70 -23.43
C GLU A 320 -28.71 -12.20 -21.97
N GLU A 321 -27.59 -12.42 -21.29
CA GLU A 321 -27.58 -12.94 -19.91
C GLU A 321 -27.82 -11.87 -18.85
N ALA A 322 -27.15 -10.71 -18.94
CA ALA A 322 -27.14 -9.68 -17.91
C ALA A 322 -27.99 -8.45 -18.23
N ASN A 323 -28.56 -8.36 -19.45
CA ASN A 323 -29.35 -7.22 -19.94
C ASN A 323 -28.69 -5.83 -19.73
N VAL A 324 -27.38 -5.75 -20.00
CA VAL A 324 -26.56 -4.56 -19.79
C VAL A 324 -26.23 -3.84 -21.09
N SER A 325 -25.91 -2.53 -20.99
CA SER A 325 -25.48 -1.74 -22.14
C SER A 325 -24.05 -2.08 -22.58
N TYR A 326 -23.74 -1.81 -23.87
CA TYR A 326 -22.37 -1.97 -24.39
C TYR A 326 -21.34 -1.12 -23.63
N ALA A 327 -21.71 0.05 -23.13
CA ALA A 327 -20.85 0.89 -22.31
C ALA A 327 -20.53 0.23 -20.95
N THR A 328 -21.53 -0.43 -20.33
CA THR A 328 -21.33 -1.20 -19.09
C THR A 328 -20.42 -2.40 -19.35
N PHE A 329 -20.64 -3.14 -20.44
CA PHE A 329 -19.77 -4.24 -20.85
C PHE A 329 -18.30 -3.79 -20.97
N ASN A 330 -18.03 -2.72 -21.73
CA ASN A 330 -16.65 -2.24 -21.89
C ASN A 330 -16.00 -1.85 -20.57
N ARG A 331 -16.73 -1.14 -19.70
CA ARG A 331 -16.21 -0.75 -18.37
C ARG A 331 -15.94 -1.96 -17.48
N THR A 332 -16.78 -2.99 -17.55
CA THR A 332 -16.59 -4.24 -16.82
C THR A 332 -15.37 -5.02 -17.35
N LEU A 333 -15.21 -5.09 -18.69
CA LEU A 333 -14.06 -5.73 -19.32
C LEU A 333 -12.74 -5.01 -18.97
N GLU A 334 -12.71 -3.67 -19.03
CA GLU A 334 -11.57 -2.86 -18.62
C GLU A 334 -11.21 -3.09 -17.13
N LYS A 335 -12.23 -3.28 -16.27
CA LYS A 335 -11.99 -3.61 -14.87
C LYS A 335 -11.40 -5.00 -14.68
N LEU A 336 -11.89 -6.02 -15.41
CA LEU A 336 -11.30 -7.37 -15.36
C LEU A 336 -9.85 -7.38 -15.88
N GLU A 337 -9.55 -6.58 -16.91
CA GLU A 337 -8.20 -6.37 -17.42
C GLU A 337 -7.30 -5.64 -16.39
N PHE A 338 -7.80 -4.58 -15.76
CA PHE A 338 -7.12 -3.88 -14.66
C PHE A 338 -6.82 -4.79 -13.48
N LEU A 339 -7.76 -5.69 -13.13
CA LEU A 339 -7.59 -6.71 -12.09
C LEU A 339 -6.71 -7.88 -12.54
N ARG A 340 -6.17 -7.84 -13.76
CA ARG A 340 -5.32 -8.86 -14.35
C ARG A 340 -5.93 -10.27 -14.39
N LEU A 341 -7.25 -10.36 -14.50
CA LEU A 341 -7.96 -11.63 -14.69
C LEU A 341 -8.00 -12.02 -16.17
N VAL A 342 -8.05 -11.02 -17.05
CA VAL A 342 -8.03 -11.19 -18.50
C VAL A 342 -7.01 -10.25 -19.14
N ASP A 343 -6.52 -10.61 -20.33
CA ASP A 343 -5.78 -9.72 -21.24
C ASP A 343 -6.62 -9.47 -22.48
N THR A 344 -6.49 -8.30 -23.08
CA THR A 344 -7.12 -7.98 -24.35
C THR A 344 -6.05 -7.76 -25.43
N LYS A 345 -6.16 -8.47 -26.56
CA LYS A 345 -5.24 -8.37 -27.70
C LYS A 345 -5.97 -7.90 -28.94
N PHE A 346 -5.50 -6.82 -29.57
CA PHE A 346 -6.08 -6.35 -30.83
C PHE A 346 -5.83 -7.33 -31.95
N THR A 347 -6.91 -7.78 -32.60
CA THR A 347 -6.85 -8.52 -33.88
C THR A 347 -6.54 -7.52 -34.98
N GLY A 348 -5.41 -7.68 -35.69
CA GLY A 348 -4.92 -6.77 -36.72
C GLY A 348 -5.95 -6.43 -37.83
N LYS A 349 -5.58 -5.50 -38.74
CA LYS A 349 -6.39 -5.04 -39.89
C LYS A 349 -6.86 -6.17 -40.77
N GLY A 350 -8.13 -6.57 -40.67
CA GLY A 350 -8.71 -7.58 -41.54
C GLY A 350 -10.18 -7.91 -41.25
N VAL A 351 -10.65 -7.58 -40.04
CA VAL A 351 -12.04 -7.81 -39.62
C VAL A 351 -12.73 -6.46 -39.44
N ARG A 352 -13.99 -6.32 -39.87
CA ARG A 352 -14.78 -5.09 -39.73
C ARG A 352 -14.88 -4.68 -38.24
N GLY A 353 -14.19 -3.63 -37.88
CA GLY A 353 -14.19 -3.03 -36.52
C GLY A 353 -12.93 -3.35 -35.72
N ASN A 354 -12.64 -2.52 -34.68
CA ASN A 354 -11.59 -2.78 -33.69
C ASN A 354 -12.03 -3.94 -32.77
N SER A 355 -11.83 -5.18 -33.19
CA SER A 355 -12.11 -6.35 -32.35
C SER A 355 -10.91 -6.67 -31.48
N ARG A 356 -11.16 -6.97 -30.19
CA ARG A 356 -10.15 -7.43 -29.23
C ARG A 356 -10.43 -8.89 -28.90
N GLU A 357 -9.42 -9.73 -28.95
CA GLU A 357 -9.46 -11.07 -28.37
C GLU A 357 -9.27 -10.98 -26.87
N ILE A 358 -10.04 -11.78 -26.12
CA ILE A 358 -10.00 -11.82 -24.65
C ILE A 358 -9.35 -13.13 -24.25
N ILE A 359 -8.27 -13.04 -23.48
CA ILE A 359 -7.45 -14.19 -23.09
C ILE A 359 -7.45 -14.24 -21.55
N LEU A 360 -7.78 -15.40 -20.97
CA LEU A 360 -7.65 -15.62 -19.52
C LEU A 360 -6.18 -15.67 -19.13
N ARG A 361 -5.85 -15.04 -18.00
CA ARG A 361 -4.50 -15.13 -17.40
C ARG A 361 -4.30 -16.35 -16.50
N PHE A 362 -5.38 -16.90 -16.00
CA PHE A 362 -5.39 -18.09 -15.16
C PHE A 362 -6.12 -19.22 -15.85
N SER A 363 -5.81 -20.46 -15.46
CA SER A 363 -6.53 -21.60 -16.02
C SER A 363 -8.02 -21.54 -15.65
N PRO A 364 -8.94 -21.96 -16.55
CA PRO A 364 -10.36 -22.03 -16.23
C PRO A 364 -10.65 -22.84 -14.95
N GLU A 365 -9.84 -23.88 -14.71
CA GLU A 365 -9.98 -24.74 -13.53
C GLU A 365 -9.64 -24.01 -12.23
N ASP A 366 -8.58 -23.20 -12.22
CA ASP A 366 -8.17 -22.42 -11.04
C ASP A 366 -9.22 -21.35 -10.69
N ILE A 367 -9.76 -20.68 -11.71
CA ILE A 367 -10.82 -19.70 -11.54
C ILE A 367 -12.09 -20.37 -10.99
N LYS A 368 -12.48 -21.53 -11.50
CA LYS A 368 -13.66 -22.29 -11.03
C LYS A 368 -13.52 -22.77 -9.58
N ARG A 369 -12.30 -23.11 -9.13
CA ARG A 369 -12.01 -23.46 -7.74
C ARG A 369 -12.23 -22.30 -6.76
N CYS A 370 -12.20 -21.06 -7.23
CA CYS A 370 -12.38 -19.86 -6.40
C CYS A 370 -13.85 -19.44 -6.19
N ASN A 371 -14.83 -20.34 -6.39
CA ASN A 371 -16.26 -20.06 -6.22
C ASN A 371 -16.80 -18.96 -7.14
N LEU A 372 -16.43 -19.01 -8.42
CA LEU A 372 -16.93 -18.09 -9.44
C LEU A 372 -18.43 -18.33 -9.75
#